data_bb0d74c683773dc5eea5ea095ae097ea
#
_entry.id   bb0d74c683773dc5eea5ea095ae097ea
#
_cell.length_a   1.000
_cell.length_b   1.000
_cell.length_c   1.000
_cell.angle_alpha   90.00
_cell.angle_beta   90.00
_cell.angle_gamma   90.00
#
_symmetry.space_group_name_H-M   'P 1'
#
loop_
_entity.id
_entity.type
_entity.pdbx_description
1 polymer ?
#
loop_
_entity_poly.entity_id
_entity_poly.type
_entity_poly.pdbx_seq_one_letter_code
_entity_poly.pdbx_strand_id
1 'polypeptide(L)'
;LMGQSITSGTTENSLITGKSNQITGSKASIMGGMNNQINNSEKVIVVGDTLSETSGTNNALIGESITSATTENSIMSGKGLSITSAKAALISGEDHTLNNSKQSIVAGHTNKDNTGVNNAIFGQTQDVLRSENTITSGHNNVIVDASNSAISGKSHNVNLVEEVLVAGKSNNVNAGTMQSIVAGLSNTENNGEQNAVFGKSQDLLNSNRNIVSG
;
A
#
# COMPACT_ATOMS: atom_id res chain seq x y z
N LEU A 1 6.78 -19.19 -28.06
CA LEU A 1 6.27 -20.13 -27.04
C LEU A 1 7.36 -21.20 -26.78
N MET A 2 7.79 -21.33 -25.54
CA MET A 2 8.77 -22.37 -25.15
C MET A 2 8.36 -22.94 -23.79
N GLY A 3 7.97 -24.21 -23.72
CA GLY A 3 7.61 -24.86 -22.47
C GLY A 3 6.51 -25.90 -22.60
N GLN A 4 5.91 -26.27 -21.45
CA GLN A 4 4.91 -27.31 -21.36
C GLN A 4 3.53 -26.72 -21.04
N SER A 5 2.47 -27.17 -21.76
CA SER A 5 1.08 -26.74 -21.51
C SER A 5 0.88 -25.21 -21.58
N ILE A 6 1.50 -24.56 -22.56
CA ILE A 6 1.35 -23.12 -22.77
C ILE A 6 0.13 -22.86 -23.66
N THR A 7 -0.74 -21.96 -23.23
CA THR A 7 -1.91 -21.49 -23.99
C THR A 7 -1.75 -20.04 -24.40
N SER A 8 -1.90 -19.76 -25.69
CA SER A 8 -1.88 -18.40 -26.23
C SER A 8 -3.13 -18.17 -27.06
N GLY A 9 -3.94 -17.23 -26.67
CA GLY A 9 -5.07 -16.72 -27.44
C GLY A 9 -4.67 -15.56 -28.35
N THR A 10 -5.52 -14.60 -28.55
CA THR A 10 -5.29 -13.43 -29.41
C THR A 10 -4.18 -12.55 -28.82
N THR A 11 -2.92 -12.75 -29.22
CA THR A 11 -1.77 -12.02 -28.66
C THR A 11 -0.89 -11.46 -29.78
N GLU A 12 -0.26 -10.32 -29.52
CA GLU A 12 0.72 -9.69 -30.41
C GLU A 12 2.05 -9.50 -29.67
N ASN A 13 3.17 -9.80 -30.35
CA ASN A 13 4.52 -9.53 -29.85
C ASN A 13 4.79 -10.04 -28.44
N SER A 14 4.30 -11.24 -28.10
CA SER A 14 4.43 -11.80 -26.76
C SER A 14 5.42 -12.97 -26.69
N LEU A 15 6.20 -13.03 -25.61
CA LEU A 15 7.11 -14.13 -25.29
C LEU A 15 6.60 -14.89 -24.08
N ILE A 16 6.35 -16.19 -24.24
CA ILE A 16 5.88 -17.06 -23.16
C ILE A 16 6.85 -18.24 -22.99
N THR A 17 7.32 -18.42 -21.77
CA THR A 17 8.21 -19.53 -21.39
C THR A 17 7.74 -20.22 -20.12
N GLY A 18 8.14 -21.48 -19.89
CA GLY A 18 7.86 -22.19 -18.63
C GLY A 18 6.73 -23.21 -18.74
N LYS A 19 5.92 -23.36 -17.69
CA LYS A 19 4.92 -24.41 -17.58
C LYS A 19 3.53 -23.88 -17.22
N SER A 20 2.49 -24.37 -17.90
CA SER A 20 1.09 -24.07 -17.59
C SER A 20 0.77 -22.58 -17.60
N ASN A 21 1.44 -21.81 -18.44
CA ASN A 21 1.21 -20.38 -18.57
C ASN A 21 0.12 -20.08 -19.61
N GLN A 22 -0.71 -19.10 -19.34
CA GLN A 22 -1.81 -18.67 -20.22
C GLN A 22 -1.76 -17.18 -20.50
N ILE A 23 -1.87 -16.81 -21.77
CA ILE A 23 -1.98 -15.41 -22.19
C ILE A 23 -3.12 -15.24 -23.19
N THR A 24 -4.00 -14.29 -22.99
CA THR A 24 -5.17 -14.04 -23.84
C THR A 24 -5.42 -12.53 -24.01
N GLY A 25 -5.70 -12.11 -25.24
CA GLY A 25 -6.08 -10.72 -25.53
C GLY A 25 -5.00 -9.68 -25.22
N SER A 26 -3.72 -10.08 -25.15
CA SER A 26 -2.66 -9.24 -24.63
C SER A 26 -1.63 -8.83 -25.68
N LYS A 27 -1.00 -7.67 -25.53
CA LYS A 27 -0.01 -7.13 -26.45
C LYS A 27 1.32 -6.84 -25.76
N ALA A 28 2.42 -7.14 -26.48
CA ALA A 28 3.78 -6.83 -26.05
C ALA A 28 4.11 -7.32 -24.62
N SER A 29 3.74 -8.56 -24.31
CA SER A 29 3.86 -9.11 -22.96
C SER A 29 4.96 -10.17 -22.88
N ILE A 30 5.65 -10.23 -21.74
CA ILE A 30 6.64 -11.26 -21.41
C ILE A 30 6.14 -12.05 -20.22
N MET A 31 6.10 -13.38 -20.37
CA MET A 31 5.67 -14.28 -19.30
C MET A 31 6.67 -15.41 -19.12
N GLY A 32 7.08 -15.63 -17.89
CA GLY A 32 7.98 -16.73 -17.52
C GLY A 32 7.59 -17.37 -16.19
N GLY A 33 7.97 -18.65 -16.01
CA GLY A 33 7.69 -19.37 -14.77
C GLY A 33 6.55 -20.38 -14.89
N MET A 34 5.71 -20.49 -13.85
CA MET A 34 4.72 -21.56 -13.77
C MET A 34 3.34 -21.06 -13.36
N ASN A 35 2.29 -21.60 -13.98
CA ASN A 35 0.88 -21.32 -13.65
C ASN A 35 0.49 -19.83 -13.73
N ASN A 36 1.15 -19.04 -14.56
CA ASN A 36 0.87 -17.62 -14.67
C ASN A 36 -0.23 -17.34 -15.72
N GLN A 37 -0.97 -16.27 -15.49
CA GLN A 37 -2.06 -15.82 -16.35
C GLN A 37 -1.97 -14.33 -16.66
N ILE A 38 -2.04 -13.98 -17.94
CA ILE A 38 -2.20 -12.58 -18.41
C ILE A 38 -3.47 -12.52 -19.27
N ASN A 39 -4.34 -11.59 -18.97
CA ASN A 39 -5.60 -11.42 -19.66
C ASN A 39 -5.90 -9.95 -20.00
N ASN A 40 -6.13 -9.65 -21.28
CA ASN A 40 -6.47 -8.31 -21.79
C ASN A 40 -5.51 -7.18 -21.33
N SER A 41 -4.22 -7.48 -21.28
CA SER A 41 -3.21 -6.56 -20.74
C SER A 41 -2.22 -6.09 -21.80
N GLU A 42 -1.58 -4.95 -21.61
CA GLU A 42 -0.63 -4.37 -22.55
C GLU A 42 0.70 -4.03 -21.87
N LYS A 43 1.81 -4.42 -22.50
CA LYS A 43 3.18 -4.14 -22.04
C LYS A 43 3.44 -4.62 -20.61
N VAL A 44 3.19 -5.89 -20.36
CA VAL A 44 3.28 -6.48 -19.02
C VAL A 44 4.41 -7.50 -18.95
N ILE A 45 5.13 -7.49 -17.84
CA ILE A 45 6.11 -8.51 -17.49
C ILE A 45 5.57 -9.31 -16.31
N VAL A 46 5.45 -10.64 -16.48
CA VAL A 46 5.00 -11.56 -15.43
C VAL A 46 6.01 -12.68 -15.28
N VAL A 47 6.71 -12.72 -14.16
CA VAL A 47 7.77 -13.71 -13.91
C VAL A 47 7.63 -14.30 -12.51
N GLY A 48 7.34 -15.60 -12.44
CA GLY A 48 7.20 -16.28 -11.15
C GLY A 48 6.22 -17.43 -11.18
N ASP A 49 5.52 -17.64 -10.06
CA ASP A 49 4.57 -18.74 -9.90
C ASP A 49 3.20 -18.23 -9.46
N THR A 50 2.17 -18.70 -10.15
CA THR A 50 0.77 -18.39 -9.82
C THR A 50 0.47 -16.88 -9.83
N LEU A 51 0.97 -16.19 -10.82
CA LEU A 51 0.73 -14.75 -11.01
C LEU A 51 -0.46 -14.52 -11.96
N SER A 52 -1.31 -13.56 -11.62
CA SER A 52 -2.46 -13.19 -12.45
C SER A 52 -2.49 -11.69 -12.71
N GLU A 53 -2.52 -11.33 -13.99
CA GLU A 53 -2.66 -9.93 -14.45
C GLU A 53 -3.89 -9.81 -15.33
N THR A 54 -4.80 -8.93 -15.00
CA THR A 54 -6.02 -8.69 -15.77
C THR A 54 -6.23 -7.22 -16.08
N SER A 55 -6.35 -6.88 -17.36
CA SER A 55 -6.63 -5.52 -17.83
C SER A 55 -5.61 -4.47 -17.35
N GLY A 56 -4.35 -4.88 -17.21
CA GLY A 56 -3.27 -4.01 -16.77
C GLY A 56 -2.46 -3.40 -17.92
N THR A 57 -1.81 -2.28 -17.65
CA THR A 57 -0.96 -1.60 -18.63
C THR A 57 0.37 -1.16 -18.02
N ASN A 58 1.48 -1.48 -18.69
CA ASN A 58 2.84 -1.12 -18.27
C ASN A 58 3.20 -1.65 -16.86
N ASN A 59 2.85 -2.88 -16.53
CA ASN A 59 3.09 -3.46 -15.21
C ASN A 59 4.22 -4.48 -15.21
N ALA A 60 4.84 -4.67 -14.04
CA ALA A 60 5.74 -5.78 -13.78
C ALA A 60 5.32 -6.54 -12.51
N LEU A 61 5.06 -7.85 -12.65
CA LEU A 61 4.72 -8.76 -11.55
C LEU A 61 5.86 -9.79 -11.43
N ILE A 62 6.52 -9.81 -10.28
CA ILE A 62 7.66 -10.68 -10.02
C ILE A 62 7.49 -11.35 -8.65
N GLY A 63 7.37 -12.69 -8.61
CA GLY A 63 7.24 -13.38 -7.32
C GLY A 63 6.30 -14.56 -7.31
N GLU A 64 5.50 -14.69 -6.25
CA GLU A 64 4.59 -15.82 -6.03
C GLU A 64 3.20 -15.33 -5.59
N SER A 65 2.15 -15.90 -6.19
CA SER A 65 0.75 -15.61 -5.80
C SER A 65 0.37 -14.12 -5.83
N ILE A 66 0.76 -13.41 -6.88
CA ILE A 66 0.39 -12.00 -7.07
C ILE A 66 -0.83 -11.92 -7.97
N THR A 67 -1.85 -11.20 -7.51
CA THR A 67 -3.03 -10.86 -8.31
C THR A 67 -3.10 -9.37 -8.55
N SER A 68 -3.19 -8.99 -9.80
CA SER A 68 -3.27 -7.60 -10.25
C SER A 68 -4.44 -7.43 -11.23
N ALA A 69 -5.30 -6.46 -10.96
CA ALA A 69 -6.45 -6.16 -11.82
C ALA A 69 -6.60 -4.66 -12.06
N THR A 70 -6.76 -4.26 -13.32
CA THR A 70 -6.93 -2.87 -13.73
C THR A 70 -5.87 -1.91 -13.20
N THR A 71 -4.62 -2.35 -13.19
CA THR A 71 -3.49 -1.57 -12.70
C THR A 71 -2.71 -0.91 -13.85
N GLU A 72 -2.11 0.23 -13.57
CA GLU A 72 -1.30 0.97 -14.53
C GLU A 72 0.06 1.37 -13.96
N ASN A 73 1.11 1.26 -14.78
CA ASN A 73 2.45 1.78 -14.46
C ASN A 73 2.99 1.31 -13.11
N SER A 74 2.74 0.06 -12.74
CA SER A 74 3.03 -0.46 -11.41
C SER A 74 4.08 -1.56 -11.41
N ILE A 75 4.89 -1.60 -10.37
CA ILE A 75 5.85 -2.69 -10.12
C ILE A 75 5.45 -3.41 -8.84
N MET A 76 5.25 -4.72 -8.93
CA MET A 76 4.85 -5.60 -7.85
C MET A 76 5.87 -6.70 -7.70
N SER A 77 6.50 -6.79 -6.54
CA SER A 77 7.53 -7.79 -6.27
C SER A 77 7.31 -8.42 -4.90
N GLY A 78 7.16 -9.74 -4.84
CA GLY A 78 7.00 -10.41 -3.56
C GLY A 78 6.04 -11.60 -3.59
N LYS A 79 5.30 -11.79 -2.49
CA LYS A 79 4.42 -12.95 -2.31
C LYS A 79 3.05 -12.54 -1.76
N GLY A 80 1.98 -13.19 -2.22
CA GLY A 80 0.64 -12.98 -1.67
C GLY A 80 0.06 -11.59 -1.91
N LEU A 81 0.49 -10.88 -2.94
CA LEU A 81 0.05 -9.51 -3.18
C LEU A 81 -1.31 -9.48 -3.89
N SER A 82 -2.23 -8.67 -3.40
CA SER A 82 -3.55 -8.45 -4.01
C SER A 82 -3.77 -6.97 -4.31
N ILE A 83 -3.76 -6.63 -5.60
CA ILE A 83 -3.79 -5.23 -6.04
C ILE A 83 -4.96 -5.04 -7.02
N THR A 84 -5.81 -4.09 -6.72
CA THR A 84 -6.97 -3.76 -7.57
C THR A 84 -7.02 -2.26 -7.84
N SER A 85 -7.10 -1.90 -9.12
CA SER A 85 -7.27 -0.51 -9.56
C SER A 85 -6.17 0.46 -9.05
N ALA A 86 -4.94 -0.04 -8.90
CA ALA A 86 -3.82 0.80 -8.50
C ALA A 86 -3.17 1.49 -9.71
N LYS A 87 -2.64 2.70 -9.49
CA LYS A 87 -1.98 3.47 -10.53
C LYS A 87 -0.66 4.05 -10.04
N ALA A 88 0.42 3.80 -10.80
CA ALA A 88 1.77 4.26 -10.47
C ALA A 88 2.24 3.79 -9.07
N ALA A 89 2.02 2.51 -8.75
CA ALA A 89 2.37 1.94 -7.45
C ALA A 89 3.68 1.14 -7.51
N LEU A 90 4.47 1.25 -6.44
CA LEU A 90 5.62 0.39 -6.19
C LEU A 90 5.35 -0.47 -4.94
N ILE A 91 5.24 -1.77 -5.12
CA ILE A 91 4.85 -2.69 -4.05
C ILE A 91 5.90 -3.77 -3.90
N SER A 92 6.40 -3.96 -2.69
CA SER A 92 7.35 -5.04 -2.41
C SER A 92 7.13 -5.67 -1.03
N GLY A 93 7.28 -7.00 -0.95
CA GLY A 93 7.15 -7.72 0.31
C GLY A 93 6.11 -8.82 0.29
N GLU A 94 5.38 -8.99 1.40
CA GLU A 94 4.49 -10.14 1.57
C GLU A 94 3.09 -9.71 2.03
N ASP A 95 2.05 -10.35 1.44
CA ASP A 95 0.64 -10.23 1.84
C ASP A 95 0.07 -8.80 1.84
N HIS A 96 0.50 -7.97 0.90
CA HIS A 96 -0.05 -6.61 0.78
C HIS A 96 -1.38 -6.60 0.03
N THR A 97 -2.27 -5.69 0.44
CA THR A 97 -3.54 -5.42 -0.23
C THR A 97 -3.65 -3.94 -0.60
N LEU A 98 -3.77 -3.64 -1.88
CA LEU A 98 -4.03 -2.29 -2.37
C LEU A 98 -5.31 -2.26 -3.17
N ASN A 99 -6.16 -1.30 -2.88
CA ASN A 99 -7.42 -1.12 -3.57
C ASN A 99 -7.68 0.35 -3.89
N ASN A 100 -7.83 0.69 -5.15
CA ASN A 100 -8.02 2.05 -5.64
C ASN A 100 -6.92 3.05 -5.19
N SER A 101 -5.70 2.57 -5.01
CA SER A 101 -4.58 3.39 -4.53
C SER A 101 -3.84 4.05 -5.70
N LYS A 102 -3.42 5.30 -5.53
CA LYS A 102 -2.69 6.05 -6.56
C LYS A 102 -1.35 6.55 -6.04
N GLN A 103 -0.31 6.37 -6.85
CA GLN A 103 1.04 6.88 -6.55
C GLN A 103 1.55 6.44 -5.16
N SER A 104 1.31 5.18 -4.80
CA SER A 104 1.66 4.66 -3.48
C SER A 104 2.91 3.80 -3.51
N ILE A 105 3.70 3.88 -2.45
CA ILE A 105 4.82 2.98 -2.18
C ILE A 105 4.46 2.13 -0.97
N VAL A 106 4.45 0.80 -1.13
CA VAL A 106 4.11 -0.12 -0.04
C VAL A 106 5.18 -1.19 0.09
N ALA A 107 5.80 -1.28 1.26
CA ALA A 107 6.84 -2.28 1.52
C ALA A 107 6.75 -2.88 2.92
N GLY A 108 7.15 -4.17 3.04
CA GLY A 108 7.16 -4.89 4.31
C GLY A 108 6.25 -6.12 4.32
N HIS A 109 5.36 -6.22 5.32
CA HIS A 109 4.51 -7.40 5.50
C HIS A 109 3.09 -7.02 5.92
N THR A 110 2.10 -7.54 5.24
CA THR A 110 0.65 -7.41 5.56
C THR A 110 0.17 -5.94 5.68
N ASN A 111 0.65 -5.08 4.81
CA ASN A 111 0.19 -3.69 4.78
C ASN A 111 -1.00 -3.52 3.84
N LYS A 112 -1.89 -2.61 4.18
CA LYS A 112 -3.07 -2.27 3.37
C LYS A 112 -3.07 -0.78 3.02
N ASP A 113 -3.41 -0.48 1.77
CA ASP A 113 -3.71 0.87 1.30
C ASP A 113 -5.02 0.84 0.51
N ASN A 114 -6.03 1.44 1.06
CA ASN A 114 -7.35 1.44 0.45
C ASN A 114 -7.82 2.86 0.16
N THR A 115 -8.00 3.17 -1.11
CA THR A 115 -8.36 4.50 -1.61
C THR A 115 -7.37 5.60 -1.21
N GLY A 116 -6.09 5.23 -1.10
CA GLY A 116 -5.01 6.15 -0.75
C GLY A 116 -4.46 6.91 -1.97
N VAL A 117 -3.90 8.08 -1.73
CA VAL A 117 -3.23 8.88 -2.75
C VAL A 117 -1.88 9.37 -2.22
N ASN A 118 -0.81 9.14 -2.98
CA ASN A 118 0.55 9.57 -2.63
C ASN A 118 1.03 9.06 -1.26
N ASN A 119 0.68 7.84 -0.88
CA ASN A 119 1.07 7.30 0.41
C ASN A 119 2.40 6.54 0.33
N ALA A 120 3.16 6.57 1.43
CA ALA A 120 4.33 5.73 1.63
C ALA A 120 4.15 4.89 2.90
N ILE A 121 4.03 3.57 2.74
CA ILE A 121 3.65 2.64 3.80
C ILE A 121 4.76 1.62 3.98
N PHE A 122 5.39 1.62 5.15
CA PHE A 122 6.51 0.75 5.46
C PHE A 122 6.30 -0.01 6.77
N GLY A 123 6.75 -1.26 6.82
CA GLY A 123 6.73 -2.03 8.05
C GLY A 123 5.73 -3.18 8.04
N GLN A 124 5.07 -3.42 9.18
CA GLN A 124 4.22 -4.59 9.35
C GLN A 124 2.81 -4.21 9.82
N THR A 125 1.81 -4.74 9.12
CA THR A 125 0.39 -4.62 9.51
C THR A 125 -0.06 -3.15 9.63
N GLN A 126 0.31 -2.35 8.66
CA GLN A 126 -0.22 -0.99 8.54
C GLN A 126 -1.59 -1.06 7.85
N ASP A 127 -2.59 -0.39 8.37
CA ASP A 127 -3.91 -0.27 7.76
C ASP A 127 -4.20 1.20 7.47
N VAL A 128 -4.11 1.57 6.19
CA VAL A 128 -4.24 2.95 5.72
C VAL A 128 -5.48 3.06 4.84
N LEU A 129 -6.42 3.89 5.24
CA LEU A 129 -7.71 4.03 4.57
C LEU A 129 -8.01 5.51 4.27
N ARG A 130 -8.36 5.81 3.03
CA ARG A 130 -8.76 7.14 2.55
C ARG A 130 -7.78 8.26 2.94
N SER A 131 -6.51 7.95 3.00
CA SER A 131 -5.49 8.90 3.42
C SER A 131 -4.71 9.46 2.22
N GLU A 132 -4.23 10.68 2.33
CA GLU A 132 -3.52 11.37 1.26
C GLU A 132 -2.21 11.97 1.74
N ASN A 133 -1.15 11.84 0.93
CA ASN A 133 0.18 12.39 1.25
C ASN A 133 0.69 11.95 2.63
N THR A 134 0.45 10.69 2.98
CA THR A 134 0.75 10.18 4.32
C THR A 134 1.95 9.23 4.29
N ILE A 135 2.86 9.41 5.22
CA ILE A 135 3.97 8.47 5.46
C ILE A 135 3.67 7.70 6.74
N THR A 136 3.56 6.37 6.64
CA THR A 136 3.42 5.52 7.83
C THR A 136 4.52 4.48 7.90
N SER A 137 5.06 4.27 9.09
CA SER A 137 6.09 3.26 9.31
C SER A 137 5.97 2.60 10.68
N GLY A 138 6.45 1.34 10.78
CA GLY A 138 6.46 0.62 12.05
C GLY A 138 5.53 -0.59 12.06
N HIS A 139 4.73 -0.73 13.13
CA HIS A 139 3.95 -1.96 13.34
C HIS A 139 2.55 -1.69 13.91
N ASN A 140 1.52 -2.28 13.29
CA ASN A 140 0.12 -2.21 13.72
C ASN A 140 -0.44 -0.79 13.85
N ASN A 141 -0.13 0.11 12.97
CA ASN A 141 -0.75 1.43 12.96
C ASN A 141 -2.04 1.39 12.11
N VAL A 142 -3.06 2.06 12.58
CA VAL A 142 -4.35 2.25 11.88
C VAL A 142 -4.51 3.72 11.58
N ILE A 143 -4.59 4.05 10.31
CA ILE A 143 -4.66 5.42 9.82
C ILE A 143 -5.88 5.56 8.91
N VAL A 144 -6.78 6.44 9.27
CA VAL A 144 -8.03 6.66 8.54
C VAL A 144 -8.23 8.15 8.30
N ASP A 145 -8.54 8.54 7.07
CA ASP A 145 -8.83 9.93 6.73
C ASP A 145 -7.73 10.91 7.21
N ALA A 146 -6.47 10.53 7.03
CA ALA A 146 -5.33 11.38 7.37
C ALA A 146 -4.79 12.07 6.11
N SER A 147 -4.42 13.34 6.23
CA SER A 147 -3.77 14.07 5.16
C SER A 147 -2.48 14.76 5.61
N ASN A 148 -1.50 14.84 4.72
CA ASN A 148 -0.22 15.52 4.92
C ASN A 148 0.46 15.13 6.25
N SER A 149 0.39 13.86 6.64
CA SER A 149 0.77 13.41 7.98
C SER A 149 1.91 12.40 7.97
N ALA A 150 2.67 12.35 9.07
CA ALA A 150 3.72 11.35 9.27
C ALA A 150 3.48 10.57 10.56
N ILE A 151 3.34 9.24 10.45
CA ILE A 151 3.06 8.35 11.56
C ILE A 151 4.17 7.30 11.67
N SER A 152 4.82 7.23 12.83
CA SER A 152 5.89 6.25 13.04
C SER A 152 5.82 5.59 14.42
N GLY A 153 6.05 4.28 14.46
CA GLY A 153 6.09 3.54 15.71
C GLY A 153 5.12 2.36 15.76
N LYS A 154 4.47 2.16 16.91
CA LYS A 154 3.69 0.94 17.13
C LYS A 154 2.29 1.21 17.68
N SER A 155 1.30 0.58 17.06
CA SER A 155 -0.08 0.55 17.56
C SER A 155 -0.72 1.94 17.71
N HIS A 156 -0.43 2.83 16.79
CA HIS A 156 -1.10 4.12 16.73
C HIS A 156 -2.49 3.98 16.11
N ASN A 157 -3.43 4.76 16.62
CA ASN A 157 -4.74 4.98 16.00
C ASN A 157 -4.86 6.46 15.63
N VAL A 158 -4.94 6.74 14.33
CA VAL A 158 -4.94 8.10 13.80
C VAL A 158 -6.12 8.25 12.85
N ASN A 159 -7.03 9.13 13.18
CA ASN A 159 -8.29 9.25 12.44
C ASN A 159 -8.77 10.71 12.30
N LEU A 160 -9.13 11.11 11.09
CA LEU A 160 -9.60 12.46 10.77
C LEU A 160 -8.59 13.55 11.20
N VAL A 161 -7.37 13.46 10.64
CA VAL A 161 -6.27 14.37 11.00
C VAL A 161 -5.66 15.06 9.79
N GLU A 162 -5.09 16.24 10.00
CA GLU A 162 -4.39 16.99 8.97
C GLU A 162 -3.08 17.59 9.50
N GLU A 163 -1.99 17.43 8.75
CA GLU A 163 -0.68 17.98 9.10
C GLU A 163 -0.18 17.54 10.48
N VAL A 164 -0.29 16.24 10.80
CA VAL A 164 0.05 15.70 12.12
C VAL A 164 1.30 14.83 12.07
N LEU A 165 2.15 14.96 13.08
CA LEU A 165 3.25 14.05 13.34
C LEU A 165 2.93 13.17 14.56
N VAL A 166 2.87 11.86 14.38
CA VAL A 166 2.64 10.91 15.47
C VAL A 166 3.82 9.97 15.60
N ALA A 167 4.41 9.88 16.79
CA ALA A 167 5.57 9.01 17.03
C ALA A 167 5.50 8.26 18.37
N GLY A 168 6.12 7.06 18.43
CA GLY A 168 6.25 6.29 19.66
C GLY A 168 5.36 5.06 19.72
N LYS A 169 4.51 4.94 20.75
CA LYS A 169 3.68 3.74 20.94
C LYS A 169 2.30 4.07 21.48
N SER A 170 1.29 3.46 20.88
CA SER A 170 -0.11 3.48 21.35
C SER A 170 -0.70 4.89 21.50
N ASN A 171 -0.27 5.85 20.71
CA ASN A 171 -0.88 7.15 20.71
C ASN A 171 -2.19 7.12 19.92
N ASN A 172 -3.18 7.87 20.40
CA ASN A 172 -4.51 7.97 19.81
C ASN A 172 -4.79 9.42 19.41
N VAL A 173 -4.87 9.69 18.10
CA VAL A 173 -5.01 11.07 17.58
C VAL A 173 -6.23 11.10 16.67
N ASN A 174 -7.25 11.84 17.04
CA ASN A 174 -8.56 11.74 16.40
C ASN A 174 -9.28 13.06 16.21
N ALA A 175 -10.38 12.95 15.50
CA ALA A 175 -11.50 13.90 15.45
C ALA A 175 -11.12 15.34 15.10
N GLY A 176 -10.47 15.53 13.95
CA GLY A 176 -10.17 16.88 13.48
C GLY A 176 -8.93 17.52 14.12
N THR A 177 -8.03 16.69 14.66
CA THR A 177 -6.72 17.18 15.11
C THR A 177 -5.92 17.71 13.92
N MET A 178 -5.45 18.93 14.03
CA MET A 178 -4.72 19.61 12.97
C MET A 178 -3.42 20.25 13.47
N GLN A 179 -2.39 20.22 12.59
CA GLN A 179 -1.09 20.90 12.84
C GLN A 179 -0.45 20.54 14.18
N SER A 180 -0.53 19.28 14.57
CA SER A 180 -0.11 18.82 15.90
C SER A 180 1.03 17.82 15.87
N ILE A 181 1.77 17.76 16.97
CA ILE A 181 2.79 16.74 17.23
C ILE A 181 2.39 15.93 18.45
N VAL A 182 2.27 14.61 18.29
CA VAL A 182 1.96 13.69 19.40
C VAL A 182 3.05 12.64 19.49
N ALA A 183 3.86 12.66 20.54
CA ALA A 183 4.96 11.74 20.68
C ALA A 183 5.07 11.15 22.09
N GLY A 184 5.47 9.87 22.16
CA GLY A 184 5.66 9.16 23.41
C GLY A 184 4.78 7.91 23.56
N LEU A 185 4.26 7.65 24.74
CA LEU A 185 3.53 6.44 25.08
C LEU A 185 2.11 6.71 25.54
N SER A 186 1.15 6.14 24.82
CA SER A 186 -0.28 6.18 25.20
C SER A 186 -0.86 7.58 25.38
N ASN A 187 -0.42 8.52 24.57
CA ASN A 187 -0.99 9.86 24.58
C ASN A 187 -2.26 9.91 23.73
N THR A 188 -3.20 10.73 24.14
CA THR A 188 -4.44 10.99 23.40
C THR A 188 -4.52 12.46 23.02
N GLU A 189 -4.82 12.74 21.76
CA GLU A 189 -5.22 14.06 21.31
C GLU A 189 -6.51 13.94 20.50
N ASN A 190 -7.49 14.74 20.84
CA ASN A 190 -8.80 14.71 20.23
C ASN A 190 -9.32 16.13 20.00
N ASN A 191 -9.61 16.46 18.74
CA ASN A 191 -10.11 17.74 18.32
C ASN A 191 -9.23 18.92 18.79
N GLY A 192 -7.92 18.79 18.55
CA GLY A 192 -6.93 19.79 18.91
C GLY A 192 -6.32 20.49 17.70
N GLU A 193 -5.84 21.70 17.88
CA GLU A 193 -5.16 22.46 16.84
C GLU A 193 -3.86 23.06 17.36
N GLN A 194 -2.77 22.88 16.62
CA GLN A 194 -1.45 23.45 16.92
C GLN A 194 -0.91 23.04 18.30
N ASN A 195 -1.08 21.78 18.67
CA ASN A 195 -0.60 21.26 19.94
C ASN A 195 0.73 20.48 19.78
N ALA A 196 1.47 20.43 20.88
CA ALA A 196 2.63 19.55 21.01
C ALA A 196 2.49 18.73 22.30
N VAL A 197 2.26 17.43 22.15
CA VAL A 197 1.99 16.49 23.24
C VAL A 197 3.15 15.50 23.34
N PHE A 198 3.86 15.52 24.47
CA PHE A 198 5.01 14.66 24.70
C PHE A 198 4.89 13.89 26.03
N GLY A 199 5.45 12.69 26.07
CA GLY A 199 5.55 11.95 27.32
C GLY A 199 4.68 10.71 27.38
N LYS A 200 4.07 10.47 28.55
CA LYS A 200 3.30 9.25 28.79
C LYS A 200 1.90 9.56 29.33
N SER A 201 0.89 8.96 28.71
CA SER A 201 -0.50 9.02 29.18
C SER A 201 -1.06 10.45 29.30
N GLN A 202 -0.64 11.31 28.39
CA GLN A 202 -1.19 12.66 28.29
C GLN A 202 -2.55 12.57 27.57
N ASP A 203 -3.52 13.32 28.05
CA ASP A 203 -4.87 13.39 27.45
C ASP A 203 -5.22 14.86 27.17
N LEU A 204 -5.39 15.18 25.90
CA LEU A 204 -5.68 16.53 25.42
C LEU A 204 -6.99 16.52 24.62
N LEU A 205 -7.98 17.23 25.10
CA LEU A 205 -9.32 17.28 24.51
C LEU A 205 -9.75 18.71 24.21
N ASN A 206 -10.20 18.96 22.97
CA ASN A 206 -10.71 20.26 22.52
C ASN A 206 -9.77 21.43 22.86
N SER A 207 -8.49 21.25 22.65
CA SER A 207 -7.46 22.16 23.12
C SER A 207 -6.62 22.72 21.98
N ASN A 208 -6.30 23.99 21.99
CA ASN A 208 -5.54 24.63 20.94
C ASN A 208 -4.30 25.35 21.49
N ARG A 209 -3.18 25.27 20.74
CA ARG A 209 -1.93 25.98 21.01
C ARG A 209 -1.31 25.64 22.38
N ASN A 210 -1.31 24.35 22.71
CA ASN A 210 -0.74 23.87 23.97
C ASN A 210 0.58 23.11 23.74
N ILE A 211 1.42 23.17 24.75
CA ILE A 211 2.57 22.28 24.89
C ILE A 211 2.38 21.50 26.19
N VAL A 212 2.25 20.19 26.08
CA VAL A 212 2.06 19.28 27.22
C VAL A 212 3.19 18.29 27.27
N SER A 213 3.82 18.14 28.43
CA SER A 213 4.91 17.18 28.62
C SER A 213 4.87 16.57 30.03
N GLY A 214 5.18 15.24 30.12
CA GLY A 214 5.18 14.53 31.40
C GLY A 214 5.30 13.02 31.31
#